data_ec66e22c689baa758c57ab7245ccf649
#
_entry.id   ec66e22c689baa758c57ab7245ccf649
#
_cell.length_a   1.000
_cell.length_b   1.000
_cell.length_c   1.000
_cell.angle_alpha   90.00
_cell.angle_beta   90.00
_cell.angle_gamma   90.00
#
_symmetry.space_group_name_H-M   'P 1'
#
loop_
_entity.id
_entity.type
_entity.pdbx_description
1 polymer ?
#
loop_
_entity_poly.entity_id
_entity_poly.type
_entity_poly.pdbx_seq_one_letter_code
_entity_poly.pdbx_strand_id
1 'polypeptide(L)'
;KARMKETGALLAGEMSGHIFFKERWYGFDDGLYSAARLLEILANESRDADAIFAAFPEDISTPEINIEVTDAGKFEIIRQMQQGDYPGGDASTIDGIRVDYPDGWGLVRASNTTPMLVLRFEAETQQALERIRSQFQAHLHAIDASLDIPEK
;
A
#
# COMPACT_ATOMS: atom_id res chain seq x y z
N LYS A 1 8.68 1.00 9.04
CA LYS A 1 9.71 1.10 10.14
C LYS A 1 10.64 -0.11 10.14
N ALA A 2 10.14 -1.36 10.15
CA ALA A 2 10.98 -2.56 10.13
C ALA A 2 11.95 -2.55 8.94
N ARG A 3 11.43 -2.35 7.73
CA ARG A 3 12.22 -2.29 6.51
C ARG A 3 13.26 -1.17 6.50
N MET A 4 12.88 0.02 7.00
CA MET A 4 13.81 1.15 7.16
C MET A 4 14.99 0.80 8.08
N LYS A 5 14.71 0.06 9.16
CA LYS A 5 15.75 -0.39 10.09
C LYS A 5 16.67 -1.44 9.46
N GLU A 6 16.12 -2.41 8.75
CA GLU A 6 16.88 -3.46 8.05
C GLU A 6 17.82 -2.90 6.99
N THR A 7 17.30 -2.02 6.13
CA THR A 7 18.02 -1.50 4.97
C THR A 7 18.91 -0.31 5.30
N GLY A 8 18.74 0.30 6.48
CA GLY A 8 19.38 1.56 6.82
C GLY A 8 18.88 2.76 6.02
N ALA A 9 17.68 2.65 5.42
CA ALA A 9 17.12 3.70 4.57
C ALA A 9 17.06 5.05 5.27
N LEU A 10 17.39 6.11 4.53
CA LEU A 10 17.44 7.49 5.01
C LEU A 10 16.08 8.20 4.96
N LEU A 11 15.14 7.63 4.20
CA LEU A 11 13.77 8.10 4.04
C LEU A 11 12.84 6.90 3.99
N ALA A 12 11.70 7.01 4.64
CA ALA A 12 10.58 6.10 4.47
C ALA A 12 9.27 6.88 4.51
N GLY A 13 8.23 6.36 3.86
CA GLY A 13 6.90 6.94 3.85
C GLY A 13 5.83 5.86 3.94
N GLU A 14 4.68 6.26 4.41
CA GLU A 14 3.46 5.46 4.38
C GLU A 14 2.43 6.19 3.52
N MET A 15 1.54 5.45 2.89
CA MET A 15 0.50 6.05 2.07
C MET A 15 -0.45 6.94 2.87
N SER A 16 -0.58 6.70 4.17
CA SER A 16 -1.32 7.54 5.12
C SER A 16 -0.69 8.92 5.36
N GLY A 17 0.47 9.22 4.72
CA GLY A 17 1.16 10.49 4.84
C GLY A 17 2.14 10.59 6.01
N HIS A 18 2.37 9.49 6.72
CA HIS A 18 3.46 9.43 7.71
C HIS A 18 4.80 9.33 7.00
N ILE A 19 5.72 10.26 7.29
CA ILE A 19 7.04 10.34 6.62
C ILE A 19 8.14 10.36 7.67
N PHE A 20 9.15 9.55 7.45
CA PHE A 20 10.25 9.30 8.37
C PHE A 20 11.57 9.68 7.70
N PHE A 21 12.15 10.81 8.10
CA PHE A 21 13.48 11.22 7.66
C PHE A 21 14.54 10.80 8.68
N LYS A 22 15.51 9.97 8.26
CA LYS A 22 16.72 9.67 9.01
C LYS A 22 17.90 10.47 8.50
N GLU A 23 17.85 10.92 7.27
CA GLU A 23 18.80 11.87 6.70
C GLU A 23 18.55 13.25 7.31
N ARG A 24 19.54 13.77 8.02
CA ARG A 24 19.52 15.07 8.75
C ARG A 24 18.44 15.17 9.84
N TRP A 25 17.83 14.03 10.27
CA TRP A 25 16.81 13.98 11.31
C TRP A 25 16.85 12.63 12.08
N TYR A 26 15.97 12.44 13.03
CA TYR A 26 16.01 11.35 13.99
C TYR A 26 15.33 10.05 13.52
N GLY A 27 14.59 10.06 12.39
CA GLY A 27 13.94 8.88 11.84
C GLY A 27 12.60 8.52 12.48
N PHE A 28 11.95 9.45 13.18
CA PHE A 28 10.57 9.29 13.62
C PHE A 28 9.59 10.03 12.70
N ASP A 29 8.31 9.79 12.88
CA ASP A 29 7.23 10.44 12.15
C ASP A 29 7.14 11.92 12.57
N ASP A 30 7.40 12.84 11.64
CA ASP A 30 7.41 14.28 11.91
C ASP A 30 6.88 15.06 10.71
N GLY A 31 5.62 15.48 10.82
CA GLY A 31 4.94 16.25 9.78
C GLY A 31 5.53 17.65 9.58
N LEU A 32 6.01 18.31 10.65
CA LEU A 32 6.62 19.64 10.54
C LEU A 32 7.96 19.57 9.82
N TYR A 33 8.79 18.59 10.17
CA TYR A 33 10.05 18.39 9.48
C TYR A 33 9.83 18.00 8.00
N SER A 34 8.87 17.13 7.73
CA SER A 34 8.50 16.72 6.37
C SER A 34 8.04 17.92 5.53
N ALA A 35 7.22 18.81 6.10
CA ALA A 35 6.82 20.05 5.44
C ALA A 35 8.01 20.99 5.16
N ALA A 36 8.94 21.13 6.12
CA ALA A 36 10.15 21.92 5.92
C ALA A 36 11.03 21.36 4.79
N ARG A 37 11.13 20.02 4.67
CA ARG A 37 11.88 19.36 3.59
C ARG A 37 11.21 19.57 2.24
N LEU A 38 9.88 19.54 2.18
CA LEU A 38 9.14 19.87 0.95
C LEU A 38 9.39 21.34 0.55
N LEU A 39 9.32 22.28 1.48
CA LEU A 39 9.61 23.69 1.21
C LEU A 39 11.07 23.91 0.75
N GLU A 40 12.02 23.15 1.30
CA GLU A 40 13.41 23.17 0.85
C GLU A 40 13.52 22.74 -0.63
N ILE A 41 12.81 21.69 -1.04
CA ILE A 41 12.77 21.24 -2.43
C ILE A 41 12.18 22.34 -3.32
N LEU A 42 11.00 22.85 -2.97
CA LEU A 42 10.31 23.88 -3.75
C LEU A 42 11.13 25.17 -3.88
N ALA A 43 11.85 25.57 -2.82
CA ALA A 43 12.70 26.77 -2.83
C ALA A 43 13.95 26.62 -3.70
N ASN A 44 14.43 25.41 -3.96
CA ASN A 44 15.59 25.13 -4.79
C ASN A 44 15.24 24.77 -6.25
N GLU A 45 13.96 24.63 -6.57
CA GLU A 45 13.46 24.38 -7.92
C GLU A 45 13.12 25.69 -8.64
N SER A 46 13.32 25.70 -9.96
CA SER A 46 12.92 26.82 -10.81
C SER A 46 11.49 26.70 -11.34
N ARG A 47 10.91 25.52 -11.24
CA ARG A 47 9.52 25.22 -11.63
C ARG A 47 8.58 25.58 -10.48
N ASP A 48 7.33 25.92 -10.80
CA ASP A 48 6.29 26.02 -9.78
C ASP A 48 5.89 24.65 -9.22
N ALA A 49 5.16 24.65 -8.13
CA ALA A 49 4.76 23.43 -7.44
C ALA A 49 3.91 22.51 -8.34
N ASP A 50 3.01 23.08 -9.15
CA ASP A 50 2.13 22.32 -10.04
C ASP A 50 2.95 21.55 -11.09
N ALA A 51 3.96 22.21 -11.70
CA ALA A 51 4.85 21.58 -12.67
C ALA A 51 5.75 20.49 -12.06
N ILE A 52 6.12 20.62 -10.77
CA ILE A 52 6.89 19.61 -10.05
C ILE A 52 6.01 18.38 -9.80
N PHE A 53 4.82 18.56 -9.29
CA PHE A 53 3.90 17.46 -8.98
C PHE A 53 3.37 16.77 -10.25
N ALA A 54 3.10 17.52 -11.32
CA ALA A 54 2.69 16.95 -12.61
C ALA A 54 3.77 16.10 -13.30
N ALA A 55 5.00 16.15 -12.83
CA ALA A 55 6.08 15.30 -13.35
C ALA A 55 6.13 13.90 -12.72
N PHE A 56 5.37 13.64 -11.65
CA PHE A 56 5.25 12.29 -11.10
C PHE A 56 4.38 11.41 -12.02
N PRO A 57 4.72 10.13 -12.17
CA PRO A 57 3.89 9.20 -12.91
C PRO A 57 2.51 9.08 -12.25
N GLU A 58 1.49 8.99 -13.06
CA GLU A 58 0.12 8.73 -12.61
C GLU A 58 -0.20 7.25 -12.83
N ASP A 59 -0.23 6.49 -11.74
CA ASP A 59 -0.69 5.11 -11.74
C ASP A 59 -2.20 5.03 -11.47
N ILE A 60 -2.84 3.99 -12.00
CA ILE A 60 -4.25 3.74 -11.75
C ILE A 60 -4.38 3.01 -10.43
N SER A 61 -4.97 3.67 -9.43
CA SER A 61 -5.14 3.10 -8.09
C SER A 61 -6.59 3.07 -7.64
N THR A 62 -6.93 2.07 -6.82
CA THR A 62 -8.21 2.08 -6.11
C THR A 62 -8.13 3.03 -4.92
N PRO A 63 -9.25 3.62 -4.46
CA PRO A 63 -9.34 4.10 -3.09
C PRO A 63 -9.09 2.94 -2.11
N GLU A 64 -8.97 3.25 -0.83
CA GLU A 64 -8.99 2.22 0.21
C GLU A 64 -10.33 1.47 0.18
N ILE A 65 -10.27 0.16 0.08
CA ILE A 65 -11.44 -0.72 0.06
C ILE A 65 -11.51 -1.43 1.41
N ASN A 66 -12.69 -1.43 2.01
CA ASN A 66 -12.95 -2.06 3.29
C ASN A 66 -13.99 -3.17 3.14
N ILE A 67 -13.66 -4.39 3.61
CA ILE A 67 -14.58 -5.53 3.66
C ILE A 67 -14.85 -5.84 5.12
N GLU A 68 -16.12 -5.78 5.53
CA GLU A 68 -16.54 -6.14 6.88
C GLU A 68 -16.37 -7.64 7.12
N VAL A 69 -15.74 -7.99 8.22
CA VAL A 69 -15.51 -9.37 8.66
C VAL A 69 -15.66 -9.44 10.18
N THR A 70 -15.57 -10.63 10.76
CA THR A 70 -15.53 -10.73 12.22
C THR A 70 -14.15 -10.38 12.75
N ASP A 71 -14.09 -9.78 13.93
CA ASP A 71 -12.80 -9.41 14.57
C ASP A 71 -11.90 -10.64 14.82
N ALA A 72 -12.49 -11.79 15.15
CA ALA A 72 -11.77 -13.04 15.31
C ALA A 72 -11.36 -13.67 13.96
N GLY A 73 -12.15 -13.48 12.90
CA GLY A 73 -11.93 -14.09 11.59
C GLY A 73 -10.90 -13.36 10.72
N LYS A 74 -10.73 -12.04 10.87
CA LYS A 74 -9.88 -11.23 10.01
C LYS A 74 -8.44 -11.74 9.92
N PHE A 75 -7.85 -12.15 11.03
CA PHE A 75 -6.47 -12.65 11.06
C PHE A 75 -6.34 -14.04 10.44
N GLU A 76 -7.37 -14.88 10.59
CA GLU A 76 -7.40 -16.20 9.95
C GLU A 76 -7.52 -16.08 8.43
N ILE A 77 -8.34 -15.15 7.93
CA ILE A 77 -8.44 -14.86 6.50
C ILE A 77 -7.07 -14.41 5.95
N ILE A 78 -6.41 -13.48 6.64
CA ILE A 78 -5.07 -13.02 6.23
C ILE A 78 -4.07 -14.19 6.22
N ARG A 79 -4.08 -15.06 7.24
CA ARG A 79 -3.19 -16.22 7.30
C ARG A 79 -3.40 -17.17 6.11
N GLN A 80 -4.63 -17.38 5.68
CA GLN A 80 -4.94 -18.18 4.50
C GLN A 80 -4.55 -17.49 3.20
N MET A 81 -4.80 -16.18 3.07
CA MET A 81 -4.33 -15.37 1.95
C MET A 81 -2.80 -15.43 1.78
N GLN A 82 -2.05 -15.42 2.89
CA GLN A 82 -0.57 -15.52 2.88
C GLN A 82 -0.06 -16.88 2.38
N GLN A 83 -0.90 -17.92 2.38
CA GLN A 83 -0.58 -19.25 1.85
C GLN A 83 -0.99 -19.43 0.39
N GLY A 84 -1.64 -18.42 -0.19
CA GLY A 84 -2.08 -18.44 -1.59
C GLY A 84 -0.90 -18.41 -2.56
N ASP A 85 -1.15 -18.93 -3.77
CA ASP A 85 -0.21 -18.82 -4.90
C ASP A 85 -0.58 -17.58 -5.74
N TYR A 86 0.37 -16.67 -5.92
CA TYR A 86 0.20 -15.44 -6.68
C TYR A 86 1.14 -15.45 -7.91
N PRO A 87 0.75 -16.14 -8.99
CA PRO A 87 1.63 -16.33 -10.13
C PRO A 87 2.08 -15.03 -10.76
N GLY A 88 3.40 -14.90 -10.92
CA GLY A 88 4.04 -13.72 -11.49
C GLY A 88 4.27 -12.56 -10.53
N GLY A 89 3.90 -12.71 -9.24
CA GLY A 89 4.11 -11.71 -8.20
C GLY A 89 5.15 -12.11 -7.17
N ASP A 90 5.73 -11.13 -6.52
CA ASP A 90 6.60 -11.27 -5.35
C ASP A 90 5.81 -10.92 -4.08
N ALA A 91 5.61 -11.91 -3.20
CA ALA A 91 4.74 -11.79 -2.04
C ALA A 91 5.50 -11.38 -0.77
N SER A 92 5.00 -10.36 -0.09
CA SER A 92 5.46 -9.90 1.22
C SER A 92 4.36 -10.07 2.27
N THR A 93 4.72 -10.66 3.41
CA THR A 93 3.80 -10.97 4.52
C THR A 93 4.08 -10.16 5.79
N ILE A 94 4.73 -9.00 5.67
CA ILE A 94 5.14 -8.15 6.81
C ILE A 94 3.92 -7.59 7.55
N ASP A 95 2.91 -7.10 6.80
CA ASP A 95 1.64 -6.60 7.34
C ASP A 95 0.50 -7.00 6.39
N GLY A 96 -0.15 -8.11 6.70
CA GLY A 96 -1.09 -8.72 5.77
C GLY A 96 -0.39 -9.48 4.65
N ILE A 97 -0.90 -9.37 3.44
CA ILE A 97 -0.31 -9.87 2.20
C ILE A 97 -0.24 -8.73 1.18
N ARG A 98 0.97 -8.40 0.74
CA ARG A 98 1.24 -7.54 -0.41
C ARG A 98 1.91 -8.38 -1.49
N VAL A 99 1.44 -8.24 -2.71
CA VAL A 99 2.04 -8.91 -3.87
C VAL A 99 2.39 -7.84 -4.90
N ASP A 100 3.68 -7.73 -5.20
CA ASP A 100 4.21 -6.83 -6.21
C ASP A 100 4.39 -7.59 -7.54
N TYR A 101 3.80 -7.06 -8.61
CA TYR A 101 3.92 -7.54 -9.99
C TYR A 101 4.74 -6.54 -10.81
N PRO A 102 5.27 -6.91 -11.99
CA PRO A 102 6.01 -5.98 -12.84
C PRO A 102 5.23 -4.74 -13.27
N ASP A 103 3.90 -4.80 -13.25
CA ASP A 103 2.98 -3.78 -13.76
C ASP A 103 1.97 -3.28 -12.71
N GLY A 104 2.21 -3.57 -11.41
CA GLY A 104 1.34 -3.11 -10.33
C GLY A 104 1.47 -3.94 -9.06
N TRP A 105 0.59 -3.70 -8.11
CA TRP A 105 0.58 -4.42 -6.84
C TRP A 105 -0.82 -4.52 -6.22
N GLY A 106 -1.00 -5.49 -5.33
CA GLY A 106 -2.18 -5.63 -4.49
C GLY A 106 -1.82 -5.83 -3.03
N LEU A 107 -2.64 -5.30 -2.13
CA LEU A 107 -2.49 -5.42 -0.68
C LEU A 107 -3.81 -5.81 -0.05
N VAL A 108 -3.77 -6.76 0.88
CA VAL A 108 -4.84 -7.04 1.84
C VAL A 108 -4.24 -7.16 3.23
N ARG A 109 -4.80 -6.44 4.20
CA ARG A 109 -4.39 -6.53 5.61
C ARG A 109 -5.59 -6.49 6.54
N ALA A 110 -5.43 -7.02 7.73
CA ALA A 110 -6.42 -6.85 8.79
C ALA A 110 -6.29 -5.45 9.41
N SER A 111 -7.43 -4.76 9.61
CA SER A 111 -7.44 -3.52 10.38
C SER A 111 -7.09 -3.81 11.85
N ASN A 112 -6.25 -2.97 12.46
CA ASN A 112 -5.90 -3.09 13.88
C ASN A 112 -6.99 -2.56 14.82
N THR A 113 -7.88 -1.72 14.29
CA THR A 113 -8.85 -0.97 15.12
C THR A 113 -10.30 -1.34 14.86
N THR A 114 -10.58 -1.98 13.71
CA THR A 114 -11.93 -2.31 13.27
C THR A 114 -12.03 -3.76 12.79
N PRO A 115 -13.22 -4.40 12.80
CA PRO A 115 -13.43 -5.74 12.26
C PRO A 115 -13.52 -5.72 10.72
N MET A 116 -12.45 -5.31 10.07
CA MET A 116 -12.38 -5.12 8.60
C MET A 116 -11.08 -5.67 8.03
N LEU A 117 -11.17 -6.11 6.78
CA LEU A 117 -10.03 -6.22 5.87
C LEU A 117 -9.89 -4.90 5.12
N VAL A 118 -8.67 -4.42 5.00
CA VAL A 118 -8.32 -3.22 4.25
C VAL A 118 -7.56 -3.64 3.01
N LEU A 119 -8.07 -3.26 1.84
CA LEU A 119 -7.49 -3.60 0.55
C LEU A 119 -7.12 -2.36 -0.24
N ARG A 120 -6.07 -2.49 -1.05
CA ARG A 120 -5.68 -1.50 -2.03
C ARG A 120 -4.96 -2.15 -3.21
N PHE A 121 -5.21 -1.60 -4.40
CA PHE A 121 -4.60 -2.05 -5.65
C PHE A 121 -4.11 -0.85 -6.44
N GLU A 122 -3.02 -1.04 -7.16
CA GLU A 122 -2.43 -0.02 -8.03
C GLU A 122 -1.75 -0.70 -9.21
N ALA A 123 -1.85 -0.13 -10.40
CA ALA A 123 -1.23 -0.68 -11.59
C ALA A 123 -1.01 0.39 -12.66
N GLU A 124 -0.10 0.12 -13.59
CA GLU A 124 0.20 0.98 -14.74
C GLU A 124 -0.97 1.08 -15.73
N THR A 125 -1.82 0.04 -15.80
CA THR A 125 -2.96 -0.03 -16.72
C THR A 125 -4.21 -0.57 -16.04
N GLN A 126 -5.38 -0.19 -16.56
CA GLN A 126 -6.67 -0.70 -16.08
C GLN A 126 -6.75 -2.24 -16.19
N GLN A 127 -6.21 -2.82 -17.26
CA GLN A 127 -6.18 -4.27 -17.45
C GLN A 127 -5.32 -4.98 -16.40
N ALA A 128 -4.17 -4.41 -16.04
CA ALA A 128 -3.31 -4.93 -14.98
C ALA A 128 -4.01 -4.83 -13.62
N LEU A 129 -4.66 -3.70 -13.33
CA LEU A 129 -5.43 -3.49 -12.11
C LEU A 129 -6.54 -4.55 -11.94
N GLU A 130 -7.33 -4.78 -12.99
CA GLU A 130 -8.40 -5.78 -12.99
C GLU A 130 -7.87 -7.21 -12.82
N ARG A 131 -6.76 -7.55 -13.49
CA ARG A 131 -6.10 -8.84 -13.34
C ARG A 131 -5.64 -9.08 -11.90
N ILE A 132 -4.97 -8.09 -11.30
CA ILE A 132 -4.48 -8.18 -9.92
C ILE A 132 -5.65 -8.33 -8.96
N ARG A 133 -6.68 -7.47 -9.06
CA ARG A 133 -7.89 -7.57 -8.24
C ARG A 133 -8.56 -8.95 -8.36
N SER A 134 -8.66 -9.47 -9.58
CA SER A 134 -9.28 -10.78 -9.83
C SER A 134 -8.53 -11.93 -9.14
N GLN A 135 -7.19 -11.88 -9.08
CA GLN A 135 -6.40 -12.87 -8.35
C GLN A 135 -6.70 -12.81 -6.85
N PHE A 136 -6.71 -11.63 -6.26
CA PHE A 136 -7.05 -11.45 -4.83
C PHE A 136 -8.49 -11.85 -4.53
N GLN A 137 -9.44 -11.50 -5.42
CA GLN A 137 -10.84 -11.92 -5.30
C GLN A 137 -10.97 -13.46 -5.31
N ALA A 138 -10.25 -14.15 -6.19
CA ALA A 138 -10.28 -15.61 -6.25
C ALA A 138 -9.77 -16.25 -4.96
N HIS A 139 -8.72 -15.71 -4.33
CA HIS A 139 -8.22 -16.16 -3.04
C HIS A 139 -9.22 -15.90 -1.91
N LEU A 140 -9.83 -14.72 -1.86
CA LEU A 140 -10.88 -14.41 -0.87
C LEU A 140 -12.05 -15.35 -1.02
N HIS A 141 -12.56 -15.59 -2.23
CA HIS A 141 -13.66 -16.52 -2.48
C HIS A 141 -13.33 -17.98 -2.17
N ALA A 142 -12.07 -18.40 -2.33
CA ALA A 142 -11.65 -19.74 -1.91
C ALA A 142 -11.69 -19.91 -0.37
N ILE A 143 -11.58 -18.83 0.39
CA ILE A 143 -11.67 -18.81 1.86
C ILE A 143 -13.14 -18.70 2.29
N ASP A 144 -13.86 -17.73 1.74
CA ASP A 144 -15.28 -17.50 1.97
C ASP A 144 -15.90 -16.82 0.74
N ALA A 145 -16.84 -17.50 0.09
CA ALA A 145 -17.51 -17.03 -1.13
C ALA A 145 -18.34 -15.75 -0.96
N SER A 146 -18.55 -15.29 0.28
CA SER A 146 -19.24 -14.03 0.58
C SER A 146 -18.31 -12.81 0.64
N LEU A 147 -16.99 -13.02 0.56
CA LEU A 147 -15.99 -11.93 0.64
C LEU A 147 -15.78 -11.29 -0.74
N ASP A 148 -16.64 -10.37 -1.11
CA ASP A 148 -16.54 -9.63 -2.36
C ASP A 148 -15.70 -8.35 -2.21
N ILE A 149 -14.81 -8.13 -3.18
CA ILE A 149 -14.10 -6.84 -3.36
C ILE A 149 -15.05 -5.90 -4.12
N PRO A 150 -15.58 -4.83 -3.49
CA PRO A 150 -16.48 -3.89 -4.15
C PRO A 150 -15.87 -3.29 -5.42
N GLU A 151 -16.69 -3.07 -6.46
CA GLU A 151 -16.22 -2.51 -7.74
C GLU A 151 -15.80 -1.02 -7.64
N LYS A 152 -16.12 -0.34 -6.53
CA LYS A 152 -15.77 1.08 -6.27
C LYS A 152 -15.16 1.26 -4.89
#